data_1487758b0b9640f8429fb5cabf76c0d8
#
_entry.id   1487758b0b9640f8429fb5cabf76c0d8
#
_cell.length_a   1.000
_cell.length_b   1.000
_cell.length_c   1.000
_cell.angle_alpha   90.00
_cell.angle_beta   90.00
_cell.angle_gamma   90.00
#
_symmetry.space_group_name_H-M   'P 1'
#
loop_
_entity.id
_entity.type
_entity.pdbx_description
1 polymer ?
#
loop_
_entity_poly.entity_id
_entity_poly.type
_entity_poly.pdbx_seq_one_letter_code
_entity_poly.pdbx_strand_id
1 'polypeptide(L)'
;MHGDYMDLPHRKQNRLPQFDYSASGAYFITICTQDRKPLLCEIVGDDAHIVPKPYGNIVEKYIRSTPEIEKYVIMPDHIHMIIRLADGTMWASSPTAINKNDFVGADAHIRPQHNRVASIVRSIKTLTTKEIGVPIFQRSYYDHVIRNQRDYDEVWEYIEANPSKWLDGKMDDI
;
A
#
# COMPACT_ATOMS: atom_id res chain seq x y z
N MET A 1 31.17 33.21 17.01
CA MET A 1 29.99 33.15 16.12
C MET A 1 29.63 31.68 15.96
N HIS A 2 28.64 31.21 16.76
CA HIS A 2 28.11 29.86 16.63
C HIS A 2 26.99 29.92 15.58
N GLY A 3 27.18 29.23 14.45
CA GLY A 3 26.15 29.12 13.45
C GLY A 3 25.00 28.21 13.98
N ASP A 4 23.81 28.77 14.07
CA ASP A 4 22.58 28.01 14.28
C ASP A 4 22.42 27.03 13.12
N TYR A 5 22.70 25.75 13.36
CA TYR A 5 22.22 24.68 12.51
C TYR A 5 20.70 24.62 12.66
N MET A 6 19.98 25.14 11.67
CA MET A 6 18.54 24.92 11.57
C MET A 6 18.29 23.41 11.62
N ASP A 7 17.64 22.99 12.70
CA ASP A 7 17.17 21.60 12.86
C ASP A 7 16.08 21.38 11.79
N LEU A 8 16.50 20.78 10.67
CA LEU A 8 15.56 20.44 9.59
C LEU A 8 14.60 19.38 10.13
N PRO A 9 13.28 19.53 9.94
CA PRO A 9 12.30 18.61 10.45
C PRO A 9 12.61 17.19 9.96
N HIS A 10 12.93 16.30 10.90
CA HIS A 10 13.19 14.89 10.61
C HIS A 10 11.92 14.28 9.97
N ARG A 11 12.08 13.82 8.73
CA ARG A 11 11.01 13.14 8.00
C ARG A 11 10.59 11.89 8.78
N LYS A 12 9.31 11.82 9.18
CA LYS A 12 8.75 10.65 9.84
C LYS A 12 9.02 9.40 8.98
N GLN A 13 9.66 8.39 9.57
CA GLN A 13 9.92 7.13 8.87
C GLN A 13 8.59 6.39 8.72
N ASN A 14 8.09 6.29 7.50
CA ASN A 14 6.82 5.62 7.19
C ASN A 14 6.93 4.09 7.15
N ARG A 15 8.09 3.51 7.47
CA ARG A 15 8.34 2.06 7.45
C ARG A 15 8.92 1.59 8.76
N LEU A 16 8.49 0.40 9.20
CA LEU A 16 9.07 -0.24 10.35
C LEU A 16 10.53 -0.57 10.08
N PRO A 17 11.49 -0.06 10.91
CA PRO A 17 12.89 -0.42 10.78
C PRO A 17 13.05 -1.95 10.90
N GLN A 18 13.83 -2.56 10.00
CA GLN A 18 14.17 -3.99 10.02
C GLN A 18 13.01 -4.96 9.73
N PHE A 19 11.83 -4.49 9.30
CA PHE A 19 10.74 -5.37 8.91
C PHE A 19 10.93 -5.86 7.47
N ASP A 20 10.82 -7.18 7.26
CA ASP A 20 10.92 -7.80 5.93
C ASP A 20 9.57 -7.74 5.20
N TYR A 21 9.39 -6.74 4.35
CA TYR A 21 8.21 -6.58 3.49
C TYR A 21 8.14 -7.55 2.31
N SER A 22 9.00 -8.57 2.29
CA SER A 22 8.91 -9.72 1.37
C SER A 22 8.25 -10.92 2.05
N ALA A 23 8.08 -10.88 3.37
CA ALA A 23 7.45 -11.96 4.13
C ALA A 23 6.00 -12.16 3.68
N SER A 24 5.53 -13.40 3.79
CA SER A 24 4.10 -13.70 3.63
C SER A 24 3.28 -12.96 4.67
N GLY A 25 2.11 -12.46 4.25
CA GLY A 25 1.25 -11.68 5.11
C GLY A 25 0.35 -10.73 4.34
N ALA A 26 -0.44 -9.97 5.07
CA ALA A 26 -1.29 -8.93 4.52
C ALA A 26 -0.76 -7.54 4.91
N TYR A 27 -0.84 -6.62 3.96
CA TYR A 27 -0.32 -5.26 4.09
C TYR A 27 -1.39 -4.28 3.64
N PHE A 28 -1.74 -3.34 4.50
CA PHE A 28 -2.59 -2.21 4.12
C PHE A 28 -1.72 -1.09 3.56
N ILE A 29 -2.05 -0.61 2.37
CA ILE A 29 -1.26 0.39 1.64
C ILE A 29 -2.14 1.57 1.28
N THR A 30 -1.61 2.79 1.48
CA THR A 30 -2.23 4.03 1.00
C THR A 30 -1.29 4.76 0.03
N ILE A 31 -1.78 5.02 -1.18
CA ILE A 31 -1.06 5.77 -2.21
C ILE A 31 -1.82 7.07 -2.47
N CYS A 32 -1.17 8.22 -2.23
CA CYS A 32 -1.78 9.53 -2.46
C CYS A 32 -1.38 10.12 -3.81
N THR A 33 -2.29 10.89 -4.40
CA THR A 33 -1.99 11.73 -5.56
C THR A 33 -1.06 12.87 -5.17
N GLN A 34 -0.35 13.43 -6.16
CA GLN A 34 0.51 14.58 -5.95
C GLN A 34 -0.32 15.77 -5.45
N ASP A 35 0.11 16.38 -4.34
CA ASP A 35 -0.54 17.51 -3.68
C ASP A 35 -2.00 17.21 -3.27
N ARG A 36 -2.37 15.94 -3.09
CA ARG A 36 -3.72 15.51 -2.73
C ARG A 36 -4.79 16.04 -3.70
N LYS A 37 -4.46 16.16 -4.98
CA LYS A 37 -5.40 16.59 -6.01
C LYS A 37 -6.44 15.52 -6.30
N PRO A 38 -7.76 15.85 -6.39
CA PRO A 38 -8.83 14.87 -6.62
C PRO A 38 -8.91 14.44 -8.09
N LEU A 39 -7.93 13.61 -8.53
CA LEU A 39 -7.73 13.23 -9.92
C LEU A 39 -8.42 11.91 -10.31
N LEU A 40 -8.76 11.04 -9.32
CA LEU A 40 -9.07 9.65 -9.59
C LEU A 40 -10.56 9.37 -9.74
N CYS A 41 -11.39 9.95 -8.89
CA CYS A 41 -12.85 9.77 -8.94
C CYS A 41 -13.59 10.99 -8.39
N GLU A 42 -14.91 10.94 -8.46
CA GLU A 42 -15.85 11.76 -7.69
C GLU A 42 -16.71 10.84 -6.84
N ILE A 43 -17.12 11.31 -5.66
CA ILE A 43 -18.07 10.61 -4.80
C ILE A 43 -19.35 11.44 -4.83
N VAL A 44 -20.45 10.83 -5.26
CA VAL A 44 -21.71 11.49 -5.50
C VAL A 44 -22.88 10.77 -4.83
N GLY A 45 -23.92 11.51 -4.52
CA GLY A 45 -25.14 10.99 -3.88
C GLY A 45 -24.96 10.65 -2.40
N ASP A 46 -26.09 10.46 -1.71
CA ASP A 46 -26.12 10.15 -0.28
C ASP A 46 -25.60 8.72 0.04
N ASP A 47 -25.56 7.86 -0.99
CA ASP A 47 -25.05 6.50 -0.96
C ASP A 47 -23.53 6.40 -1.22
N ALA A 48 -22.86 7.55 -1.31
CA ALA A 48 -21.42 7.65 -1.55
C ALA A 48 -20.93 6.90 -2.80
N HIS A 49 -21.70 6.99 -3.89
CA HIS A 49 -21.37 6.33 -5.15
C HIS A 49 -20.07 6.87 -5.77
N ILE A 50 -19.16 5.96 -6.11
CA ILE A 50 -17.87 6.30 -6.74
C ILE A 50 -18.04 6.36 -8.25
N VAL A 51 -17.80 7.55 -8.84
CA VAL A 51 -17.77 7.78 -10.29
C VAL A 51 -16.31 7.95 -10.73
N PRO A 52 -15.71 6.97 -11.41
CA PRO A 52 -14.32 7.04 -11.82
C PRO A 52 -14.07 8.15 -12.84
N LYS A 53 -12.98 8.88 -12.69
CA LYS A 53 -12.40 9.77 -13.71
C LYS A 53 -11.48 8.97 -14.66
N PRO A 54 -11.09 9.54 -15.83
CA PRO A 54 -10.20 8.84 -16.77
C PRO A 54 -8.94 8.28 -16.11
N TYR A 55 -8.29 9.02 -15.20
CA TYR A 55 -7.12 8.54 -14.49
C TYR A 55 -7.44 7.42 -13.50
N GLY A 56 -8.62 7.48 -12.86
CA GLY A 56 -9.10 6.41 -11.97
C GLY A 56 -9.29 5.09 -12.71
N ASN A 57 -9.87 5.12 -13.91
CA ASN A 57 -10.04 3.94 -14.75
C ASN A 57 -8.69 3.29 -15.12
N ILE A 58 -7.68 4.12 -15.46
CA ILE A 58 -6.32 3.63 -15.75
C ILE A 58 -5.69 2.98 -14.53
N VAL A 59 -5.82 3.62 -13.37
CA VAL A 59 -5.33 3.08 -12.10
C VAL A 59 -6.01 1.76 -11.77
N GLU A 60 -7.33 1.70 -11.85
CA GLU A 60 -8.11 0.49 -11.57
C GLU A 60 -7.70 -0.68 -12.47
N LYS A 61 -7.45 -0.44 -13.75
CA LYS A 61 -6.95 -1.45 -14.69
C LYS A 61 -5.68 -2.12 -14.17
N TYR A 62 -4.72 -1.34 -13.65
CA TYR A 62 -3.47 -1.89 -13.13
C TYR A 62 -3.62 -2.55 -11.77
N ILE A 63 -4.49 -2.04 -10.90
CA ILE A 63 -4.85 -2.70 -9.64
C ILE A 63 -5.46 -4.07 -9.92
N ARG A 64 -6.46 -4.16 -10.80
CA ARG A 64 -7.13 -5.42 -11.16
C ARG A 64 -6.20 -6.42 -11.86
N SER A 65 -5.16 -5.95 -12.54
CA SER A 65 -4.16 -6.83 -13.16
C SER A 65 -3.11 -7.36 -12.17
N THR A 66 -3.17 -6.98 -10.91
CA THR A 66 -2.23 -7.37 -9.86
C THR A 66 -2.90 -8.38 -8.92
N PRO A 67 -2.62 -9.68 -9.04
CA PRO A 67 -3.36 -10.74 -8.32
C PRO A 67 -3.15 -10.71 -6.81
N GLU A 68 -2.08 -10.07 -6.33
CA GLU A 68 -1.81 -9.91 -4.90
C GLU A 68 -2.72 -8.87 -4.22
N ILE A 69 -3.47 -8.06 -4.96
CA ILE A 69 -4.40 -7.08 -4.39
C ILE A 69 -5.74 -7.74 -4.14
N GLU A 70 -6.08 -7.90 -2.88
CA GLU A 70 -7.27 -8.60 -2.42
C GLU A 70 -8.50 -7.68 -2.26
N LYS A 71 -8.26 -6.47 -1.79
CA LYS A 71 -9.27 -5.43 -1.57
C LYS A 71 -8.69 -4.07 -1.93
N TYR A 72 -9.51 -3.18 -2.47
CA TYR A 72 -9.13 -1.79 -2.70
C TYR A 72 -10.34 -0.86 -2.75
N VAL A 73 -10.08 0.43 -2.55
CA VAL A 73 -10.98 1.54 -2.87
C VAL A 73 -10.18 2.67 -3.50
N ILE A 74 -10.70 3.24 -4.57
CA ILE A 74 -10.12 4.41 -5.24
C ILE A 74 -10.92 5.62 -4.79
N MET A 75 -10.26 6.49 -4.03
CA MET A 75 -10.80 7.73 -3.51
C MET A 75 -10.41 8.90 -4.44
N PRO A 76 -10.99 10.09 -4.31
CA PRO A 76 -10.68 11.19 -5.21
C PRO A 76 -9.18 11.52 -5.31
N ASP A 77 -8.44 11.49 -4.20
CA ASP A 77 -7.04 11.92 -4.10
C ASP A 77 -6.08 10.85 -3.54
N HIS A 78 -6.58 9.63 -3.31
CA HIS A 78 -5.76 8.52 -2.83
C HIS A 78 -6.39 7.16 -3.14
N ILE A 79 -5.65 6.10 -2.83
CA ILE A 79 -6.07 4.70 -2.99
C ILE A 79 -5.73 3.98 -1.70
N HIS A 80 -6.68 3.23 -1.17
CA HIS A 80 -6.41 2.22 -0.15
C HIS A 80 -6.46 0.84 -0.75
N MET A 81 -5.56 -0.06 -0.34
CA MET A 81 -5.58 -1.44 -0.79
C MET A 81 -4.98 -2.39 0.25
N ILE A 82 -5.46 -3.63 0.24
CA ILE A 82 -4.85 -4.76 0.94
C ILE A 82 -4.05 -5.56 -0.07
N ILE A 83 -2.74 -5.69 0.14
CA ILE A 83 -1.84 -6.56 -0.62
C ILE A 83 -1.59 -7.81 0.20
N ARG A 84 -1.95 -8.99 -0.32
CA ARG A 84 -1.64 -10.28 0.31
C ARG A 84 -0.48 -10.94 -0.41
N LEU A 85 0.61 -11.14 0.33
CA LEU A 85 1.74 -11.96 -0.13
C LEU A 85 1.59 -13.37 0.44
N ALA A 86 1.31 -14.33 -0.44
CA ALA A 86 1.33 -15.74 -0.08
C ALA A 86 2.72 -16.32 -0.38
N ASP A 87 3.31 -17.05 0.57
CA ASP A 87 4.24 -18.10 0.21
C ASP A 87 3.39 -19.23 -0.38
N GLY A 88 3.91 -19.97 -1.35
CA GLY A 88 3.18 -21.04 -2.03
C GLY A 88 2.61 -22.17 -1.15
N THR A 89 2.46 -21.94 0.14
CA THR A 89 1.78 -22.79 1.12
C THR A 89 0.59 -22.04 1.70
N MET A 90 -0.57 -22.58 1.46
CA MET A 90 -1.85 -22.17 2.04
C MET A 90 -1.70 -21.98 3.55
N TRP A 91 -2.39 -20.98 4.09
CA TRP A 91 -2.62 -20.75 5.52
C TRP A 91 -3.01 -22.03 6.24
N ALA A 92 -2.00 -22.75 6.73
CA ALA A 92 -2.18 -23.90 7.60
C ALA A 92 -1.22 -23.77 8.79
N SER A 93 -1.82 -23.45 9.95
CA SER A 93 -1.31 -23.80 11.29
C SER A 93 0.13 -23.39 11.66
N SER A 94 0.23 -22.54 12.72
CA SER A 94 1.33 -22.40 13.69
C SER A 94 2.79 -22.55 13.20
N PRO A 95 3.68 -21.65 13.57
CA PRO A 95 5.10 -21.80 13.25
C PRO A 95 5.69 -22.97 14.04
N THR A 96 5.76 -24.13 13.40
CA THR A 96 6.66 -25.19 13.88
C THR A 96 8.08 -24.73 13.62
N ALA A 97 8.87 -24.66 14.69
CA ALA A 97 10.26 -24.28 14.68
C ALA A 97 11.04 -25.01 13.58
N ILE A 98 11.52 -24.28 12.59
CA ILE A 98 12.48 -24.80 11.61
C ILE A 98 13.83 -24.87 12.29
N ASN A 99 14.33 -26.10 12.43
CA ASN A 99 15.63 -26.43 13.00
C ASN A 99 16.74 -25.81 12.14
N LYS A 100 17.61 -24.98 12.72
CA LYS A 100 18.65 -24.18 12.06
C LYS A 100 19.84 -24.98 11.48
N ASN A 101 19.78 -26.30 11.37
CA ASN A 101 20.96 -27.12 11.09
C ASN A 101 21.04 -27.80 9.72
N ASP A 102 20.17 -27.51 8.78
CA ASP A 102 20.19 -28.16 7.45
C ASP A 102 20.55 -27.25 6.27
N PHE A 103 21.49 -26.31 6.46
CA PHE A 103 22.07 -25.59 5.32
C PHE A 103 23.59 -25.73 5.31
N VAL A 104 24.06 -26.84 4.71
CA VAL A 104 25.44 -26.98 4.23
C VAL A 104 25.40 -26.85 2.71
N GLY A 105 25.98 -25.80 2.16
CA GLY A 105 26.37 -25.79 0.75
C GLY A 105 26.11 -24.51 -0.01
N ALA A 106 27.22 -23.81 -0.30
CA ALA A 106 27.52 -23.02 -1.47
C ALA A 106 26.79 -21.66 -1.68
N ASP A 107 27.58 -20.59 -1.54
CA ASP A 107 27.45 -19.30 -2.23
C ASP A 107 26.03 -18.72 -2.35
N ALA A 108 25.43 -18.39 -1.22
CA ALA A 108 24.34 -17.46 -1.19
C ALA A 108 24.89 -16.06 -1.50
N HIS A 109 25.00 -15.71 -2.76
CA HIS A 109 24.88 -14.29 -3.12
C HIS A 109 23.59 -13.80 -2.47
N ILE A 110 23.71 -13.05 -1.37
CA ILE A 110 22.60 -12.34 -0.73
C ILE A 110 22.09 -11.36 -1.78
N ARG A 111 21.15 -11.82 -2.62
CA ARG A 111 20.34 -10.93 -3.43
C ARG A 111 19.60 -10.06 -2.40
N PRO A 112 19.67 -8.72 -2.50
CA PRO A 112 18.84 -7.87 -1.65
C PRO A 112 17.40 -8.41 -1.76
N GLN A 113 16.82 -8.82 -0.63
CA GLN A 113 15.43 -9.30 -0.61
C GLN A 113 14.59 -8.17 -1.21
N HIS A 114 14.09 -8.38 -2.43
CA HIS A 114 13.29 -7.39 -3.12
C HIS A 114 11.99 -7.25 -2.33
N ASN A 115 11.82 -6.12 -1.64
CA ASN A 115 10.58 -5.76 -0.98
C ASN A 115 9.42 -5.89 -2.00
N ARG A 116 8.69 -7.02 -1.95
CA ARG A 116 7.62 -7.35 -2.90
C ARG A 116 6.51 -6.31 -2.88
N VAL A 117 6.11 -5.83 -1.70
CA VAL A 117 5.10 -4.77 -1.56
C VAL A 117 5.56 -3.50 -2.30
N ALA A 118 6.81 -3.07 -2.07
CA ALA A 118 7.33 -1.89 -2.76
C ALA A 118 7.42 -2.09 -4.27
N SER A 119 7.71 -3.30 -4.75
CA SER A 119 7.74 -3.62 -6.18
C SER A 119 6.35 -3.54 -6.80
N ILE A 120 5.32 -4.07 -6.15
CA ILE A 120 3.91 -3.97 -6.58
C ILE A 120 3.49 -2.50 -6.68
N VAL A 121 3.68 -1.72 -5.60
CA VAL A 121 3.33 -0.29 -5.58
C VAL A 121 4.07 0.47 -6.67
N ARG A 122 5.36 0.21 -6.86
CA ARG A 122 6.17 0.82 -7.92
C ARG A 122 5.64 0.47 -9.30
N SER A 123 5.27 -0.78 -9.55
CA SER A 123 4.70 -1.23 -10.83
C SER A 123 3.42 -0.48 -11.15
N ILE A 124 2.48 -0.41 -10.23
CA ILE A 124 1.21 0.33 -10.40
C ILE A 124 1.49 1.78 -10.76
N LYS A 125 2.32 2.49 -9.97
CA LYS A 125 2.67 3.89 -10.22
C LYS A 125 3.36 4.10 -11.56
N THR A 126 4.28 3.22 -11.93
CA THR A 126 5.05 3.31 -13.17
C THR A 126 4.17 3.07 -14.39
N LEU A 127 3.34 2.03 -14.38
CA LEU A 127 2.45 1.70 -15.48
C LEU A 127 1.38 2.78 -15.65
N THR A 128 0.80 3.28 -14.56
CA THR A 128 -0.13 4.42 -14.58
C THR A 128 0.53 5.65 -15.18
N THR A 129 1.73 6.02 -14.72
CA THR A 129 2.48 7.18 -15.25
C THR A 129 2.78 7.02 -16.74
N LYS A 130 3.15 5.80 -17.17
CA LYS A 130 3.45 5.52 -18.59
C LYS A 130 2.22 5.68 -19.49
N GLU A 131 1.04 5.25 -19.01
CA GLU A 131 -0.20 5.35 -19.80
C GLU A 131 -0.78 6.77 -19.79
N ILE A 132 -0.72 7.48 -18.66
CA ILE A 132 -1.19 8.86 -18.52
C ILE A 132 -0.22 9.86 -19.17
N GLY A 133 1.08 9.56 -19.20
CA GLY A 133 2.15 10.44 -19.71
C GLY A 133 2.75 11.39 -18.67
N VAL A 134 2.15 11.50 -17.47
CA VAL A 134 2.66 12.33 -16.38
C VAL A 134 2.53 11.61 -15.03
N PRO A 135 3.44 11.84 -14.07
CA PRO A 135 3.35 11.26 -12.74
C PRO A 135 2.23 11.95 -11.95
N ILE A 136 1.27 11.17 -11.46
CA ILE A 136 0.14 11.68 -10.69
C ILE A 136 0.21 11.35 -9.21
N PHE A 137 1.12 10.46 -8.79
CA PHE A 137 1.24 10.02 -7.41
C PHE A 137 2.43 10.65 -6.67
N GLN A 138 2.30 10.83 -5.36
CA GLN A 138 3.41 11.18 -4.49
C GLN A 138 4.51 10.12 -4.56
N ARG A 139 5.74 10.50 -4.26
CA ARG A 139 6.90 9.59 -4.32
C ARG A 139 6.78 8.41 -3.35
N SER A 140 6.35 8.65 -2.13
CA SER A 140 6.16 7.65 -1.07
C SER A 140 4.76 7.05 -1.07
N TYR A 141 4.52 6.13 -0.16
CA TYR A 141 3.23 5.57 0.21
C TYR A 141 3.25 5.26 1.71
N TYR A 142 2.07 5.09 2.32
CA TYR A 142 1.93 4.64 3.70
C TYR A 142 1.64 3.16 3.71
N ASP A 143 2.17 2.45 4.72
CA ASP A 143 1.94 1.03 4.89
C ASP A 143 1.69 0.68 6.36
N HIS A 144 0.83 -0.30 6.57
CA HIS A 144 0.57 -0.95 7.84
C HIS A 144 0.60 -2.46 7.65
N VAL A 145 1.35 -3.16 8.52
CA VAL A 145 1.43 -4.62 8.50
C VAL A 145 0.25 -5.20 9.27
N ILE A 146 -0.63 -5.90 8.59
CA ILE A 146 -1.79 -6.57 9.20
C ILE A 146 -1.32 -7.82 9.93
N ARG A 147 -1.50 -7.88 11.26
CA ARG A 147 -0.88 -8.90 12.11
C ARG A 147 -1.79 -10.03 12.53
N ASN A 148 -3.09 -9.85 12.48
CA ASN A 148 -4.09 -10.83 12.91
C ASN A 148 -5.43 -10.60 12.23
N GLN A 149 -6.39 -11.52 12.44
CA GLN A 149 -7.69 -11.45 11.80
C GLN A 149 -8.48 -10.19 12.19
N ARG A 150 -8.44 -9.79 13.45
CA ARG A 150 -9.14 -8.58 13.91
C ARG A 150 -8.63 -7.33 13.21
N ASP A 151 -7.31 -7.15 13.11
CA ASP A 151 -6.66 -6.05 12.40
C ASP A 151 -7.05 -6.07 10.90
N TYR A 152 -7.15 -7.28 10.31
CA TYR A 152 -7.61 -7.45 8.94
C TYR A 152 -9.06 -6.99 8.76
N ASP A 153 -9.96 -7.41 9.64
CA ASP A 153 -11.39 -7.07 9.59
C ASP A 153 -11.59 -5.55 9.78
N GLU A 154 -10.86 -4.93 10.72
CA GLU A 154 -10.87 -3.48 10.94
C GLU A 154 -10.42 -2.70 9.69
N VAL A 155 -9.35 -3.15 9.02
CA VAL A 155 -8.87 -2.54 7.76
C VAL A 155 -9.87 -2.75 6.62
N TRP A 156 -10.48 -3.93 6.53
CA TRP A 156 -11.47 -4.23 5.51
C TRP A 156 -12.69 -3.31 5.63
N GLU A 157 -13.26 -3.20 6.84
CA GLU A 157 -14.38 -2.30 7.14
C GLU A 157 -14.00 -0.83 6.89
N TYR A 158 -12.76 -0.44 7.24
CA TYR A 158 -12.26 0.90 6.96
C TYR A 158 -12.27 1.21 5.46
N ILE A 159 -11.80 0.29 4.61
CA ILE A 159 -11.81 0.44 3.15
C ILE A 159 -13.25 0.57 2.63
N GLU A 160 -14.18 -0.24 3.12
CA GLU A 160 -15.59 -0.19 2.69
C GLU A 160 -16.30 1.10 3.11
N ALA A 161 -16.06 1.56 4.33
CA ALA A 161 -16.70 2.76 4.87
C ALA A 161 -16.07 4.08 4.33
N ASN A 162 -14.92 4.01 3.66
CA ASN A 162 -14.15 5.20 3.26
C ASN A 162 -14.93 6.18 2.38
N PRO A 163 -15.71 5.74 1.35
CA PRO A 163 -16.49 6.68 0.53
C PRO A 163 -17.53 7.47 1.33
N SER A 164 -18.24 6.84 2.27
CA SER A 164 -19.23 7.52 3.12
C SER A 164 -18.56 8.52 4.08
N LYS A 165 -17.43 8.15 4.68
CA LYS A 165 -16.64 9.06 5.53
C LYS A 165 -16.12 10.29 4.77
N TRP A 166 -15.80 10.12 3.50
CA TRP A 166 -15.38 11.23 2.63
C TRP A 166 -16.47 12.30 2.51
N LEU A 167 -17.72 11.90 2.28
CA LEU A 167 -18.86 12.83 2.20
C LEU A 167 -19.13 13.56 3.52
N ASP A 168 -18.95 12.86 4.63
CA ASP A 168 -19.14 13.43 5.98
C ASP A 168 -18.03 14.44 6.37
N GLY A 169 -17.00 14.59 5.55
CA GLY A 169 -15.81 15.40 5.88
C GLY A 169 -15.00 14.86 7.06
N LYS A 170 -15.26 13.62 7.48
CA LYS A 170 -14.57 12.92 8.57
C LYS A 170 -13.39 12.11 8.04
N MET A 171 -12.46 12.77 7.35
CA MET A 171 -11.21 12.11 6.97
C MET A 171 -10.31 12.03 8.19
N ASP A 172 -10.11 10.82 8.71
CA ASP A 172 -9.05 10.57 9.68
C ASP A 172 -7.70 10.79 8.98
N ASP A 173 -6.91 11.75 9.50
CA ASP A 173 -5.51 11.93 9.08
C ASP A 173 -4.73 10.66 9.44
N ILE A 174 -4.27 9.92 8.43
CA ILE A 174 -3.36 8.78 8.57
C ILE A 174 -1.92 9.27 8.66
#